data_fe0b9db8d657b68d08032bd6a6a3f030
#
_entry.id   fe0b9db8d657b68d08032bd6a6a3f030
#
_cell.length_a   1.000
_cell.length_b   1.000
_cell.length_c   1.000
_cell.angle_alpha   90.00
_cell.angle_beta   90.00
_cell.angle_gamma   90.00
#
_symmetry.space_group_name_H-M   'P 1'
#
loop_
_entity.id
_entity.type
_entity.pdbx_description
1 polymer ?
#
loop_
_entity_poly.entity_id
_entity_poly.type
_entity_poly.pdbx_seq_one_letter_code
_entity_poly.pdbx_strand_id
1 'polypeptide(L)'
;MLVLGHRGAVHPAAPENTLAAVERALRQGADGVEIDVRVTADGVPVCCHDATLERLAGDRRVLAMTAYADLPWIGSHRIPRLSEVVDLVAGRGQLVVELKSPSWPALEAPESVLAVADVLRRHSLEHVSVSSFDRLRLKAFRSHGLGCPTALLGRPAVPLLGLVRQAKQDGHPQVHPHISSVLTHPEHVATSLEITSWTVNRPQDLTSARDLGLHAVITDDPYSARQVLVPGLARVS
;
A
#
# COMPACT_ATOMS: atom_id res chain seq x y z
N MET A 1 -4.11 13.61 -10.85
CA MET A 1 -3.49 12.31 -10.50
C MET A 1 -2.81 12.44 -9.15
N LEU A 2 -3.12 11.55 -8.21
CA LEU A 2 -2.52 11.54 -6.87
C LEU A 2 -1.12 10.90 -6.88
N VAL A 3 -0.28 11.30 -5.94
CA VAL A 3 1.06 10.74 -5.71
C VAL A 3 1.10 10.12 -4.32
N LEU A 4 1.28 8.80 -4.23
CA LEU A 4 1.33 8.06 -2.97
C LEU A 4 2.74 7.54 -2.74
N GLY A 5 3.24 7.69 -1.49
CA GLY A 5 4.53 7.15 -1.08
C GLY A 5 4.47 5.65 -0.85
N HIS A 6 5.24 4.85 -1.63
CA HIS A 6 5.37 3.40 -1.49
C HIS A 6 6.07 3.05 -0.18
N ARG A 7 5.34 2.46 0.78
CA ARG A 7 5.82 2.22 2.15
C ARG A 7 6.26 3.50 2.88
N GLY A 8 5.67 4.64 2.49
CA GLY A 8 6.13 5.97 2.83
C GLY A 8 7.15 6.53 1.84
N ALA A 9 8.11 7.33 2.30
CA ALA A 9 9.26 7.81 1.52
C ALA A 9 10.55 7.29 2.16
N VAL A 10 11.05 6.16 1.63
CA VAL A 10 12.15 5.40 2.23
C VAL A 10 13.47 6.18 2.21
N HIS A 11 14.20 6.10 3.32
CA HIS A 11 15.52 6.72 3.49
C HIS A 11 16.30 5.94 4.56
N PRO A 12 17.64 5.94 4.58
CA PRO A 12 18.40 5.28 5.66
C PRO A 12 17.97 5.66 7.08
N ALA A 13 17.56 6.93 7.29
CA ALA A 13 17.02 7.41 8.56
C ALA A 13 15.49 7.26 8.70
N ALA A 14 14.82 6.70 7.71
CA ALA A 14 13.37 6.48 7.68
C ALA A 14 13.06 5.20 6.90
N PRO A 15 13.30 4.02 7.50
CA PRO A 15 13.08 2.73 6.85
C PRO A 15 11.64 2.54 6.38
N GLU A 16 11.45 1.71 5.36
CA GLU A 16 10.13 1.40 4.80
C GLU A 16 9.11 1.01 5.88
N ASN A 17 7.84 1.34 5.65
CA ASN A 17 6.72 1.00 6.54
C ASN A 17 6.85 1.54 7.99
N THR A 18 7.77 2.47 8.27
CA THR A 18 7.88 3.12 9.58
C THR A 18 7.09 4.43 9.64
N LEU A 19 6.74 4.89 10.84
CA LEU A 19 6.11 6.20 11.04
C LEU A 19 6.99 7.33 10.46
N ALA A 20 8.31 7.19 10.55
CA ALA A 20 9.24 8.16 9.99
C ALA A 20 9.16 8.24 8.45
N ALA A 21 9.03 7.10 7.77
CA ALA A 21 8.88 7.07 6.32
C ALA A 21 7.53 7.64 5.88
N VAL A 22 6.46 7.33 6.61
CA VAL A 22 5.11 7.89 6.38
C VAL A 22 5.12 9.40 6.56
N GLU A 23 5.62 9.90 7.67
CA GLU A 23 5.73 11.33 7.95
C GLU A 23 6.58 12.05 6.90
N ARG A 24 7.69 11.44 6.48
CA ARG A 24 8.55 11.98 5.43
C ARG A 24 7.81 12.10 4.10
N ALA A 25 7.03 11.08 3.69
CA ALA A 25 6.25 11.13 2.46
C ALA A 25 5.26 12.30 2.46
N LEU A 26 4.50 12.46 3.54
CA LEU A 26 3.54 13.55 3.69
C LEU A 26 4.22 14.93 3.65
N ARG A 27 5.35 15.10 4.34
CA ARG A 27 6.14 16.35 4.28
C ARG A 27 6.70 16.63 2.89
N GLN A 28 6.99 15.61 2.09
CA GLN A 28 7.45 15.74 0.71
C GLN A 28 6.32 16.02 -0.29
N GLY A 29 5.11 16.23 0.20
CA GLY A 29 3.96 16.59 -0.61
C GLY A 29 3.27 15.40 -1.28
N ALA A 30 3.47 14.18 -0.77
CA ALA A 30 2.63 13.05 -1.16
C ALA A 30 1.16 13.34 -0.79
N ASP A 31 0.22 12.93 -1.66
CA ASP A 31 -1.22 12.99 -1.38
C ASP A 31 -1.65 11.88 -0.40
N GLY A 32 -0.73 11.00 -0.04
CA GLY A 32 -0.94 9.90 0.87
C GLY A 32 0.18 8.87 0.79
N VAL A 33 -0.06 7.72 1.36
CA VAL A 33 0.92 6.63 1.42
C VAL A 33 0.26 5.28 1.14
N GLU A 34 1.07 4.36 0.67
CA GLU A 34 0.77 2.93 0.67
C GLU A 34 1.64 2.25 1.73
N ILE A 35 1.06 1.28 2.44
CA ILE A 35 1.74 0.46 3.47
C ILE A 35 1.37 -1.01 3.34
N ASP A 36 2.34 -1.87 3.66
CA ASP A 36 2.15 -3.32 3.72
C ASP A 36 1.71 -3.76 5.11
N VAL A 37 0.68 -4.58 5.24
CA VAL A 37 0.19 -5.04 6.55
C VAL A 37 0.24 -6.55 6.68
N ARG A 38 0.80 -6.99 7.81
CA ARG A 38 0.80 -8.36 8.32
C ARG A 38 0.29 -8.39 9.75
N VAL A 39 0.05 -9.59 10.27
CA VAL A 39 -0.47 -9.77 11.63
C VAL A 39 0.50 -10.65 12.42
N THR A 40 0.81 -10.25 13.65
CA THR A 40 1.69 -10.96 14.59
C THR A 40 1.01 -12.20 15.19
N ALA A 41 1.77 -13.01 15.92
CA ALA A 41 1.25 -14.20 16.60
C ALA A 41 0.13 -13.91 17.62
N ASP A 42 0.18 -12.73 18.23
CA ASP A 42 -0.83 -12.24 19.20
C ASP A 42 -1.93 -11.38 18.56
N GLY A 43 -2.06 -11.44 17.22
CA GLY A 43 -3.17 -10.83 16.49
C GLY A 43 -3.03 -9.33 16.26
N VAL A 44 -1.86 -8.73 16.44
CA VAL A 44 -1.64 -7.29 16.22
C VAL A 44 -1.31 -7.01 14.75
N PRO A 45 -2.11 -6.21 14.01
CA PRO A 45 -1.75 -5.74 12.67
C PRO A 45 -0.57 -4.76 12.73
N VAL A 46 0.48 -5.05 11.97
CA VAL A 46 1.72 -4.27 11.91
C VAL A 46 2.12 -3.95 10.48
N CYS A 47 2.87 -2.87 10.29
CA CYS A 47 3.33 -2.45 8.97
C CYS A 47 4.67 -3.12 8.63
N CYS A 48 4.62 -4.16 7.80
CA CYS A 48 5.80 -4.92 7.38
C CYS A 48 5.56 -5.63 6.05
N HIS A 49 6.50 -5.47 5.11
CA HIS A 49 6.40 -6.14 3.81
C HIS A 49 6.70 -7.64 3.91
N ASP A 50 7.84 -7.99 4.49
CA ASP A 50 8.34 -9.37 4.49
C ASP A 50 7.68 -10.20 5.60
N ALA A 51 7.60 -11.50 5.38
CA ALA A 51 7.10 -12.43 6.40
C ALA A 51 8.14 -12.73 7.49
N THR A 52 9.43 -12.45 7.21
CA THR A 52 10.53 -12.50 8.17
C THR A 52 11.14 -11.12 8.35
N LEU A 53 11.87 -10.94 9.44
CA LEU A 53 12.49 -9.65 9.77
C LEU A 53 13.96 -9.59 9.33
N GLU A 54 14.42 -10.59 8.54
CA GLU A 54 15.83 -10.76 8.17
C GLU A 54 16.38 -9.57 7.39
N ARG A 55 15.66 -9.10 6.37
CA ARG A 55 16.12 -8.00 5.50
C ARG A 55 16.20 -6.66 6.24
N LEU A 56 15.27 -6.38 7.13
CA LEU A 56 15.15 -5.08 7.80
C LEU A 56 15.90 -5.01 9.13
N ALA A 57 15.99 -6.12 9.86
CA ALA A 57 16.54 -6.15 11.22
C ALA A 57 17.60 -7.25 11.44
N GLY A 58 17.98 -8.01 10.39
CA GLY A 58 18.89 -9.16 10.52
C GLY A 58 18.32 -10.33 11.33
N ASP A 59 17.01 -10.34 11.57
CA ASP A 59 16.32 -11.29 12.45
C ASP A 59 15.47 -12.27 11.62
N ARG A 60 15.75 -13.57 11.73
CA ARG A 60 15.07 -14.62 10.98
C ARG A 60 13.70 -15.02 11.51
N ARG A 61 13.25 -14.40 12.60
CA ARG A 61 11.93 -14.70 13.15
C ARG A 61 10.84 -14.45 12.12
N VAL A 62 9.85 -15.35 12.12
CA VAL A 62 8.65 -15.22 11.30
C VAL A 62 7.66 -14.34 12.05
N LEU A 63 7.21 -13.28 11.42
CA LEU A 63 6.35 -12.26 12.03
C LEU A 63 5.05 -12.89 12.59
N ALA A 64 4.42 -13.76 11.82
CA ALA A 64 3.18 -14.46 12.24
C ALA A 64 3.39 -15.44 13.43
N MET A 65 4.64 -15.72 13.81
CA MET A 65 4.99 -16.57 14.95
C MET A 65 5.61 -15.78 16.12
N THR A 66 5.66 -14.45 16.01
CA THR A 66 6.30 -13.57 17.00
C THR A 66 5.26 -12.61 17.56
N ALA A 67 5.16 -12.50 18.88
CA ALA A 67 4.30 -11.50 19.51
C ALA A 67 4.82 -10.08 19.27
N TYR A 68 3.93 -9.11 19.20
CA TYR A 68 4.29 -7.71 18.90
C TYR A 68 5.36 -7.16 19.85
N ALA A 69 5.28 -7.50 21.13
CA ALA A 69 6.24 -7.03 22.14
C ALA A 69 7.67 -7.55 21.89
N ASP A 70 7.80 -8.69 21.22
CA ASP A 70 9.08 -9.36 20.95
C ASP A 70 9.67 -9.00 19.59
N LEU A 71 8.99 -8.14 18.80
CA LEU A 71 9.50 -7.71 17.50
C LEU A 71 10.77 -6.86 17.67
N PRO A 72 11.80 -7.08 16.82
CA PRO A 72 13.01 -6.28 16.87
C PRO A 72 12.77 -4.85 16.39
N TRP A 73 13.72 -3.98 16.71
CA TRP A 73 13.77 -2.64 16.14
C TRP A 73 14.46 -2.66 14.78
N ILE A 74 14.03 -1.77 13.89
CA ILE A 74 14.69 -1.48 12.60
C ILE A 74 15.56 -0.23 12.83
N GLY A 75 16.83 -0.43 13.17
CA GLY A 75 17.67 0.68 13.65
C GLY A 75 17.08 1.30 14.93
N SER A 76 16.71 2.59 14.88
CA SER A 76 16.04 3.30 15.98
C SER A 76 14.51 3.29 15.90
N HIS A 77 13.94 2.57 14.93
CA HIS A 77 12.50 2.58 14.68
C HIS A 77 11.85 1.26 15.12
N ARG A 78 10.69 1.37 15.77
CA ARG A 78 9.83 0.20 15.98
C ARG A 78 9.07 -0.10 14.69
N ILE A 79 8.70 -1.36 14.50
CA ILE A 79 7.69 -1.75 13.51
C ILE A 79 6.35 -1.19 14.00
N PRO A 80 5.70 -0.28 13.26
CA PRO A 80 4.48 0.36 13.77
C PRO A 80 3.30 -0.59 13.69
N ARG A 81 2.37 -0.42 14.61
CA ARG A 81 1.03 -0.98 14.48
C ARG A 81 0.29 -0.25 13.35
N LEU A 82 -0.63 -0.96 12.69
CA LEU A 82 -1.50 -0.32 11.70
C LEU A 82 -2.25 0.89 12.28
N SER A 83 -2.75 0.79 13.53
CA SER A 83 -3.45 1.89 14.19
C SER A 83 -2.62 3.17 14.27
N GLU A 84 -1.32 3.06 14.55
CA GLU A 84 -0.42 4.23 14.65
C GLU A 84 -0.23 4.93 13.29
N VAL A 85 -0.22 4.16 12.18
CA VAL A 85 -0.14 4.73 10.84
C VAL A 85 -1.48 5.35 10.43
N VAL A 86 -2.61 4.69 10.74
CA VAL A 86 -3.93 5.26 10.47
C VAL A 86 -4.11 6.59 11.19
N ASP A 87 -3.73 6.67 12.49
CA ASP A 87 -3.78 7.91 13.27
C ASP A 87 -2.88 9.01 12.67
N LEU A 88 -1.68 8.64 12.21
CA LEU A 88 -0.73 9.58 11.63
C LEU A 88 -1.23 10.18 10.30
N VAL A 89 -1.90 9.38 9.47
CA VAL A 89 -2.37 9.80 8.13
C VAL A 89 -3.75 10.46 8.20
N ALA A 90 -4.53 10.22 9.27
CA ALA A 90 -5.88 10.73 9.42
C ALA A 90 -5.97 12.24 9.18
N GLY A 91 -6.84 12.66 8.24
CA GLY A 91 -7.03 14.06 7.85
C GLY A 91 -5.85 14.69 7.09
N ARG A 92 -4.83 13.93 6.72
CA ARG A 92 -3.61 14.41 6.06
C ARG A 92 -3.43 13.87 4.65
N GLY A 93 -4.09 12.78 4.27
CA GLY A 93 -3.96 12.20 2.94
C GLY A 93 -4.63 10.85 2.80
N GLN A 94 -4.43 10.23 1.63
CA GLN A 94 -4.92 8.91 1.30
C GLN A 94 -4.07 7.82 2.00
N LEU A 95 -4.71 6.74 2.43
CA LEU A 95 -4.02 5.55 2.95
C LEU A 95 -4.43 4.31 2.14
N VAL A 96 -3.47 3.69 1.48
CA VAL A 96 -3.64 2.37 0.86
C VAL A 96 -3.03 1.32 1.78
N VAL A 97 -3.85 0.36 2.22
CA VAL A 97 -3.43 -0.74 3.10
C VAL A 97 -3.34 -2.03 2.28
N GLU A 98 -2.14 -2.50 1.98
CA GLU A 98 -1.97 -3.80 1.33
C GLU A 98 -2.08 -4.94 2.35
N LEU A 99 -3.07 -5.83 2.17
CA LEU A 99 -3.15 -7.09 2.90
C LEU A 99 -2.19 -8.09 2.27
N LYS A 100 -1.06 -8.35 2.93
CA LYS A 100 -0.07 -9.32 2.44
C LYS A 100 -0.62 -10.73 2.48
N SER A 101 -0.35 -11.50 1.42
CA SER A 101 -0.68 -12.93 1.40
C SER A 101 0.17 -13.70 2.42
N PRO A 102 -0.37 -14.76 3.02
CA PRO A 102 0.39 -15.64 3.89
C PRO A 102 1.57 -16.25 3.13
N SER A 103 2.76 -16.14 3.68
CA SER A 103 3.94 -16.85 3.14
C SER A 103 3.91 -18.33 3.52
N TRP A 104 3.28 -18.63 4.65
CA TRP A 104 2.99 -19.97 5.16
C TRP A 104 1.51 -20.03 5.58
N PRO A 105 0.61 -20.49 4.70
CA PRO A 105 -0.83 -20.48 4.97
C PRO A 105 -1.23 -21.19 6.28
N ALA A 106 -0.45 -22.19 6.71
CA ALA A 106 -0.69 -22.91 7.96
C ALA A 106 -0.36 -22.09 9.22
N LEU A 107 0.37 -20.97 9.09
CA LEU A 107 0.84 -20.15 10.22
C LEU A 107 0.05 -18.84 10.37
N GLU A 108 -0.63 -18.38 9.33
CA GLU A 108 -1.46 -17.18 9.42
C GLU A 108 -2.93 -17.58 9.64
N ALA A 109 -3.45 -17.17 10.77
CA ALA A 109 -4.83 -17.43 11.12
C ALA A 109 -5.80 -16.76 10.12
N PRO A 110 -6.94 -17.39 9.79
CA PRO A 110 -8.00 -16.77 8.99
C PRO A 110 -8.46 -15.42 9.58
N GLU A 111 -8.36 -15.26 10.88
CA GLU A 111 -8.71 -14.07 11.66
C GLU A 111 -7.78 -12.87 11.40
N SER A 112 -6.67 -13.06 10.69
CA SER A 112 -5.73 -11.96 10.39
C SER A 112 -6.40 -10.82 9.61
N VAL A 113 -7.34 -11.12 8.70
CA VAL A 113 -8.10 -10.10 7.98
C VAL A 113 -9.09 -9.38 8.91
N LEU A 114 -9.70 -10.11 9.85
CA LEU A 114 -10.59 -9.52 10.86
C LEU A 114 -9.83 -8.54 11.76
N ALA A 115 -8.62 -8.87 12.19
CA ALA A 115 -7.80 -7.98 13.02
C ALA A 115 -7.53 -6.64 12.31
N VAL A 116 -7.25 -6.65 11.01
CA VAL A 116 -7.11 -5.42 10.21
C VAL A 116 -8.44 -4.67 10.10
N ALA A 117 -9.53 -5.39 9.81
CA ALA A 117 -10.86 -4.79 9.74
C ALA A 117 -11.27 -4.12 11.05
N ASP A 118 -10.94 -4.72 12.20
CA ASP A 118 -11.24 -4.18 13.52
C ASP A 118 -10.44 -2.92 13.85
N VAL A 119 -9.19 -2.82 13.41
CA VAL A 119 -8.43 -1.56 13.49
C VAL A 119 -9.12 -0.49 12.66
N LEU A 120 -9.38 -0.77 11.38
CA LEU A 120 -9.96 0.21 10.46
C LEU A 120 -11.36 0.67 10.90
N ARG A 121 -12.19 -0.20 11.47
CA ARG A 121 -13.55 0.13 11.96
C ARG A 121 -13.57 1.24 13.00
N ARG A 122 -12.48 1.42 13.75
CA ARG A 122 -12.35 2.42 14.83
C ARG A 122 -11.94 3.80 14.33
N HIS A 123 -11.70 3.97 13.02
CA HIS A 123 -11.18 5.19 12.41
C HIS A 123 -12.10 5.66 11.28
N SER A 124 -11.94 6.92 10.86
CA SER A 124 -12.59 7.40 9.63
C SER A 124 -11.97 6.71 8.41
N LEU A 125 -12.83 6.18 7.53
CA LEU A 125 -12.43 5.47 6.32
C LEU A 125 -12.54 6.30 5.04
N GLU A 126 -12.81 7.60 5.17
CA GLU A 126 -13.06 8.48 4.02
C GLU A 126 -11.95 8.46 2.97
N HIS A 127 -10.70 8.29 3.43
CA HIS A 127 -9.51 8.28 2.57
C HIS A 127 -8.71 6.98 2.70
N VAL A 128 -9.35 5.89 3.04
CA VAL A 128 -8.72 4.57 3.19
C VAL A 128 -9.20 3.64 2.11
N SER A 129 -8.27 2.95 1.44
CA SER A 129 -8.56 1.80 0.58
C SER A 129 -7.72 0.59 0.97
N VAL A 130 -8.21 -0.61 0.67
CA VAL A 130 -7.53 -1.86 0.99
C VAL A 130 -7.20 -2.61 -0.28
N SER A 131 -5.94 -2.99 -0.45
CA SER A 131 -5.46 -3.70 -1.62
C SER A 131 -4.89 -5.08 -1.26
N SER A 132 -4.87 -5.99 -2.21
CA SER A 132 -4.18 -7.28 -2.09
C SER A 132 -3.98 -7.93 -3.45
N PHE A 133 -2.93 -8.77 -3.57
CA PHE A 133 -2.78 -9.75 -4.64
C PHE A 133 -3.68 -10.99 -4.44
N ASP A 134 -4.18 -11.17 -3.22
CA ASP A 134 -4.99 -12.32 -2.84
C ASP A 134 -6.49 -11.96 -2.82
N ARG A 135 -7.19 -12.46 -3.82
CA ARG A 135 -8.64 -12.25 -3.99
C ARG A 135 -9.47 -12.78 -2.80
N LEU A 136 -9.01 -13.87 -2.18
CA LEU A 136 -9.73 -14.45 -1.04
C LEU A 136 -9.64 -13.54 0.18
N ARG A 137 -8.49 -12.89 0.40
CA ARG A 137 -8.32 -11.90 1.47
C ARG A 137 -9.19 -10.66 1.23
N LEU A 138 -9.25 -10.16 -0.01
CA LEU A 138 -10.15 -9.05 -0.35
C LEU A 138 -11.63 -9.44 -0.15
N LYS A 139 -12.02 -10.65 -0.55
CA LYS A 139 -13.37 -11.16 -0.32
C LYS A 139 -13.68 -11.26 1.17
N ALA A 140 -12.76 -11.82 1.97
CA ALA A 140 -12.88 -11.89 3.42
C ALA A 140 -12.99 -10.50 4.04
N PHE A 141 -12.14 -9.54 3.64
CA PHE A 141 -12.20 -8.17 4.13
C PHE A 141 -13.56 -7.51 3.85
N ARG A 142 -14.06 -7.64 2.63
CA ARG A 142 -15.37 -7.07 2.25
C ARG A 142 -16.54 -7.66 3.04
N SER A 143 -16.46 -8.94 3.45
CA SER A 143 -17.50 -9.57 4.25
C SER A 143 -17.69 -8.94 5.64
N HIS A 144 -16.70 -8.13 6.11
CA HIS A 144 -16.81 -7.38 7.36
C HIS A 144 -17.59 -6.06 7.23
N GLY A 145 -18.02 -5.67 6.01
CA GLY A 145 -19.00 -4.59 5.78
C GLY A 145 -18.54 -3.16 6.13
N LEU A 146 -17.24 -2.88 6.08
CA LEU A 146 -16.71 -1.54 6.44
C LEU A 146 -17.04 -0.45 5.40
N GLY A 147 -17.37 -0.83 4.16
CA GLY A 147 -17.65 0.14 3.09
C GLY A 147 -16.42 0.81 2.48
N CYS A 148 -15.21 0.54 2.97
CA CYS A 148 -14.01 1.12 2.37
C CYS A 148 -13.70 0.44 1.02
N PRO A 149 -13.21 1.22 0.01
CA PRO A 149 -12.88 0.69 -1.31
C PRO A 149 -11.83 -0.43 -1.24
N THR A 150 -11.96 -1.41 -2.14
CA THR A 150 -10.97 -2.47 -2.29
C THR A 150 -10.37 -2.47 -3.69
N ALA A 151 -9.08 -2.80 -3.79
CA ALA A 151 -8.32 -2.82 -5.03
C ALA A 151 -7.66 -4.19 -5.26
N LEU A 152 -7.82 -4.74 -6.46
CA LEU A 152 -7.08 -5.92 -6.86
C LEU A 152 -5.70 -5.51 -7.39
N LEU A 153 -4.62 -6.04 -6.78
CA LEU A 153 -3.24 -5.83 -7.20
C LEU A 153 -2.87 -6.78 -8.36
N GLY A 154 -2.21 -6.25 -9.37
CA GLY A 154 -1.66 -6.99 -10.50
C GLY A 154 -0.14 -7.04 -10.48
N ARG A 155 0.44 -8.25 -10.58
CA ARG A 155 1.89 -8.46 -10.69
C ARG A 155 2.42 -7.96 -12.04
N PRO A 156 3.74 -7.71 -12.19
CA PRO A 156 4.35 -7.53 -13.51
C PRO A 156 3.93 -8.63 -14.48
N ALA A 157 3.77 -8.30 -15.75
CA ALA A 157 3.32 -9.19 -16.82
C ALA A 157 1.87 -9.70 -16.74
N VAL A 158 1.09 -9.34 -15.72
CA VAL A 158 -0.37 -9.60 -15.74
C VAL A 158 -1.03 -8.61 -16.70
N PRO A 159 -1.75 -9.07 -17.75
CA PRO A 159 -2.40 -8.17 -18.69
C PRO A 159 -3.45 -7.29 -18.00
N LEU A 160 -3.40 -5.98 -18.25
CA LEU A 160 -4.31 -5.00 -17.62
C LEU A 160 -5.78 -5.35 -17.84
N LEU A 161 -6.15 -5.75 -19.06
CA LEU A 161 -7.53 -6.13 -19.38
C LEU A 161 -8.03 -7.30 -18.53
N GLY A 162 -7.16 -8.31 -18.30
CA GLY A 162 -7.49 -9.47 -17.45
C GLY A 162 -7.71 -9.06 -16.00
N LEU A 163 -6.83 -8.19 -15.47
CA LEU A 163 -6.94 -7.66 -14.11
C LEU A 163 -8.22 -6.85 -13.93
N VAL A 164 -8.55 -5.95 -14.88
CA VAL A 164 -9.77 -5.13 -14.85
C VAL A 164 -11.03 -6.00 -14.89
N ARG A 165 -11.07 -6.99 -15.78
CA ARG A 165 -12.19 -7.95 -15.85
C ARG A 165 -12.39 -8.69 -14.54
N GLN A 166 -11.30 -9.18 -13.96
CA GLN A 166 -11.34 -9.90 -12.69
C GLN A 166 -11.82 -9.01 -11.55
N ALA A 167 -11.30 -7.79 -11.44
CA ALA A 167 -11.73 -6.84 -10.42
C ALA A 167 -13.22 -6.51 -10.53
N LYS A 168 -13.73 -6.30 -11.75
CA LYS A 168 -15.17 -6.09 -11.99
C LYS A 168 -16.02 -7.28 -11.57
N GLN A 169 -15.60 -8.50 -11.89
CA GLN A 169 -16.30 -9.74 -11.49
C GLN A 169 -16.35 -9.88 -9.97
N ASP A 170 -15.26 -9.52 -9.28
CA ASP A 170 -15.17 -9.59 -7.82
C ASP A 170 -15.82 -8.37 -7.13
N GLY A 171 -16.26 -7.37 -7.90
CA GLY A 171 -16.91 -6.14 -7.40
C GLY A 171 -15.94 -5.17 -6.72
N HIS A 172 -14.68 -5.13 -7.12
CA HIS A 172 -13.72 -4.13 -6.65
C HIS A 172 -13.85 -2.85 -7.47
N PRO A 173 -13.94 -1.65 -6.83
CA PRO A 173 -14.02 -0.37 -7.54
C PRO A 173 -12.66 0.09 -8.08
N GLN A 174 -11.56 -0.53 -7.64
CA GLN A 174 -10.19 -0.12 -7.96
C GLN A 174 -9.36 -1.30 -8.45
N VAL A 175 -8.32 -1.01 -9.26
CA VAL A 175 -7.25 -1.95 -9.62
C VAL A 175 -5.90 -1.28 -9.44
N HIS A 176 -4.93 -2.05 -8.93
CA HIS A 176 -3.56 -1.58 -8.74
C HIS A 176 -2.59 -2.41 -9.62
N PRO A 177 -2.50 -2.16 -10.94
CA PRO A 177 -1.57 -2.84 -11.83
C PRO A 177 -0.14 -2.37 -11.63
N HIS A 178 0.83 -3.24 -11.91
CA HIS A 178 2.20 -2.81 -12.12
C HIS A 178 2.29 -1.90 -13.35
N ILE A 179 3.14 -0.88 -13.31
CA ILE A 179 3.25 0.12 -14.40
C ILE A 179 3.55 -0.50 -15.77
N SER A 180 4.32 -1.59 -15.83
CA SER A 180 4.58 -2.27 -17.10
C SER A 180 3.33 -2.79 -17.78
N SER A 181 2.33 -3.27 -17.00
CA SER A 181 1.06 -3.75 -17.54
C SER A 181 0.23 -2.63 -18.15
N VAL A 182 0.31 -1.43 -17.58
CA VAL A 182 -0.36 -0.23 -18.11
C VAL A 182 0.31 0.24 -19.41
N LEU A 183 1.65 0.34 -19.41
CA LEU A 183 2.39 0.86 -20.56
C LEU A 183 2.44 -0.08 -21.75
N THR A 184 2.26 -1.39 -21.52
CA THR A 184 2.20 -2.39 -22.61
C THR A 184 0.87 -2.31 -23.35
N HIS A 185 -0.22 -1.98 -22.67
CA HIS A 185 -1.57 -1.92 -23.24
C HIS A 185 -2.34 -0.68 -22.74
N PRO A 186 -1.91 0.52 -23.11
CA PRO A 186 -2.51 1.77 -22.63
C PRO A 186 -3.97 1.94 -23.05
N GLU A 187 -4.40 1.30 -24.14
CA GLU A 187 -5.79 1.30 -24.62
C GLU A 187 -6.79 0.70 -23.61
N HIS A 188 -6.31 -0.08 -22.63
CA HIS A 188 -7.16 -0.72 -21.62
C HIS A 188 -7.32 0.12 -20.35
N VAL A 189 -6.76 1.33 -20.30
CA VAL A 189 -6.94 2.28 -19.19
C VAL A 189 -8.35 2.86 -19.18
N ALA A 190 -9.02 2.95 -20.34
CA ALA A 190 -10.41 3.39 -20.44
C ALA A 190 -11.36 2.37 -19.77
N THR A 191 -11.57 2.52 -18.48
CA THR A 191 -12.40 1.64 -17.64
C THR A 191 -13.21 2.47 -16.64
N SER A 192 -14.26 1.86 -16.06
CA SER A 192 -15.02 2.46 -14.96
C SER A 192 -14.36 2.28 -13.59
N LEU A 193 -13.22 1.59 -13.52
CA LEU A 193 -12.47 1.40 -12.27
C LEU A 193 -11.41 2.49 -12.13
N GLU A 194 -11.12 2.87 -10.92
CA GLU A 194 -9.95 3.70 -10.61
C GLU A 194 -8.67 2.87 -10.75
N ILE A 195 -7.70 3.41 -11.48
CA ILE A 195 -6.40 2.76 -11.69
C ILE A 195 -5.34 3.51 -10.89
N THR A 196 -4.73 2.81 -9.93
CA THR A 196 -3.53 3.26 -9.19
C THR A 196 -2.35 2.36 -9.56
N SER A 197 -1.32 2.91 -10.20
CA SER A 197 -0.20 2.08 -10.68
C SER A 197 1.01 2.12 -9.76
N TRP A 198 1.75 0.99 -9.66
CA TRP A 198 2.93 0.80 -8.81
C TRP A 198 4.04 0.05 -9.57
N THR A 199 5.33 0.10 -9.22
CA THR A 199 5.94 1.24 -8.56
C THR A 199 6.44 2.16 -9.68
N VAL A 200 6.02 3.41 -9.66
CA VAL A 200 6.27 4.36 -10.77
C VAL A 200 7.35 5.34 -10.33
N ASN A 201 8.60 5.05 -10.74
CA ASN A 201 9.77 5.82 -10.32
C ASN A 201 10.43 6.61 -11.46
N ARG A 202 10.26 6.18 -12.73
CA ARG A 202 10.92 6.86 -13.85
C ARG A 202 10.11 8.09 -14.29
N PRO A 203 10.73 9.25 -14.56
CA PRO A 203 10.04 10.45 -14.99
C PRO A 203 9.13 10.25 -16.21
N GLN A 204 9.57 9.45 -17.19
CA GLN A 204 8.76 9.14 -18.37
C GLN A 204 7.52 8.33 -18.04
N ASP A 205 7.60 7.39 -17.07
CA ASP A 205 6.45 6.58 -16.66
C ASP A 205 5.43 7.42 -15.88
N LEU A 206 5.92 8.36 -15.05
CA LEU A 206 5.07 9.33 -14.35
C LEU A 206 4.30 10.21 -15.34
N THR A 207 4.99 10.71 -16.37
CA THR A 207 4.38 11.50 -17.44
C THR A 207 3.35 10.67 -18.20
N SER A 208 3.70 9.44 -18.59
CA SER A 208 2.76 8.54 -19.28
C SER A 208 1.53 8.21 -18.41
N ALA A 209 1.71 7.93 -17.13
CA ALA A 209 0.62 7.67 -16.19
C ALA A 209 -0.35 8.86 -16.09
N ARG A 210 0.19 10.09 -16.02
CA ARG A 210 -0.60 11.32 -16.02
C ARG A 210 -1.39 11.48 -17.34
N ASP A 211 -0.71 11.33 -18.49
CA ASP A 211 -1.30 11.55 -19.81
C ASP A 211 -2.35 10.49 -20.15
N LEU A 212 -2.22 9.30 -19.59
CA LEU A 212 -3.23 8.23 -19.64
C LEU A 212 -4.39 8.45 -18.65
N GLY A 213 -4.33 9.45 -17.78
CA GLY A 213 -5.39 9.78 -16.83
C GLY A 213 -5.54 8.80 -15.68
N LEU A 214 -4.46 8.18 -15.20
CA LEU A 214 -4.51 7.34 -14.02
C LEU A 214 -5.00 8.11 -12.79
N HIS A 215 -5.72 7.44 -11.90
CA HIS A 215 -6.19 8.02 -10.65
C HIS A 215 -5.02 8.40 -9.72
N ALA A 216 -4.09 7.46 -9.51
CA ALA A 216 -2.91 7.67 -8.68
C ALA A 216 -1.69 6.87 -9.16
N VAL A 217 -0.53 7.26 -8.65
CA VAL A 217 0.71 6.49 -8.74
C VAL A 217 1.29 6.26 -7.35
N ILE A 218 1.86 5.07 -7.14
CA ILE A 218 2.62 4.70 -5.95
C ILE A 218 4.09 4.72 -6.34
N THR A 219 4.91 5.49 -5.63
CA THR A 219 6.33 5.76 -5.95
C THR A 219 7.22 5.72 -4.72
N ASP A 220 8.48 5.35 -4.90
CA ASP A 220 9.49 5.36 -3.82
C ASP A 220 9.98 6.77 -3.50
N ASP A 221 9.84 7.72 -4.44
CA ASP A 221 10.25 9.11 -4.28
C ASP A 221 9.10 10.09 -4.61
N PRO A 222 8.21 10.36 -3.63
CA PRO A 222 7.09 11.27 -3.83
C PRO A 222 7.54 12.70 -4.18
N TYR A 223 8.66 13.16 -3.64
CA TYR A 223 9.19 14.50 -3.93
C TYR A 223 9.54 14.65 -5.42
N SER A 224 10.37 13.75 -5.95
CA SER A 224 10.74 13.77 -7.38
C SER A 224 9.54 13.57 -8.30
N ALA A 225 8.61 12.69 -7.92
CA ALA A 225 7.37 12.49 -8.68
C ALA A 225 6.55 13.78 -8.78
N ARG A 226 6.42 14.54 -7.69
CA ARG A 226 5.73 15.85 -7.69
C ARG A 226 6.41 16.85 -8.61
N GLN A 227 7.75 16.93 -8.61
CA GLN A 227 8.46 17.85 -9.50
C GLN A 227 8.23 17.54 -10.99
N VAL A 228 8.10 16.27 -11.35
CA VAL A 228 7.79 15.84 -12.73
C VAL A 228 6.34 16.18 -13.09
N LEU A 229 5.40 15.96 -12.17
CA LEU A 229 3.96 16.06 -12.46
C LEU A 229 3.41 17.48 -12.35
N VAL A 230 4.01 18.32 -11.52
CA VAL A 230 3.64 19.73 -11.32
C VAL A 230 4.89 20.59 -11.41
N PRO A 231 5.37 20.88 -12.63
CA PRO A 231 6.53 21.75 -12.82
C PRO A 231 6.28 23.13 -12.19
N GLY A 232 7.23 23.59 -11.36
CA GLY A 232 7.17 24.91 -10.72
C GLY A 232 6.79 24.90 -9.23
N LEU A 233 6.60 23.74 -8.60
CA LEU A 233 6.52 23.66 -7.13
C LEU A 233 7.89 24.01 -6.54
N ALA A 234 7.97 25.15 -5.82
CA ALA A 234 9.16 25.55 -5.09
C ALA A 234 9.50 24.51 -3.99
N ARG A 235 10.79 24.33 -3.71
CA ARG A 235 11.22 23.52 -2.55
C ARG A 235 10.60 24.07 -1.30
N VAL A 236 9.77 23.28 -0.64
CA VAL A 236 9.41 23.56 0.77
C VAL A 236 10.67 23.23 1.56
N SER A 237 11.32 24.28 2.04
CA SER A 237 12.52 24.23 2.88
C SER A 237 12.22 23.69 4.28
#